data_bfbcae1656ba5a951073cb46c38a8643
#
_entry.id   bfbcae1656ba5a951073cb46c38a8643
#
_cell.length_a   1.000
_cell.length_b   1.000
_cell.length_c   1.000
_cell.angle_alpha   90.00
_cell.angle_beta   90.00
_cell.angle_gamma   90.00
#
_symmetry.space_group_name_H-M   'P 1'
#
loop_
_entity.id
_entity.type
_entity.pdbx_description
1 polymer ?
#
loop_
_entity_poly.entity_id
_entity_poly.type
_entity_poly.pdbx_seq_one_letter_code
_entity_poly.pdbx_strand_id
1 'polypeptide(L)'
;MSFDQLNVIETGGGIAGPLVGRALRDLGANVVKLESRRRLDFGRTRVPPPGKTSEHVHASPSVHDLHAGKASVTVNLKTELGRTIFVDMTSKADVYVDTYAPGWLERIGLSYESFQERNPQLIILSQSAYGTMGPKRDQRAYAPIMTALAGLESTVGYQDGRTVSQVSSAVGDLV
;
A
#
# COMPACT_ATOMS: atom_id res chain seq x y z
N MET A 1 4.35 5.52 -23.67
CA MET A 1 4.84 4.18 -23.32
C MET A 1 3.67 3.50 -22.64
N SER A 2 3.22 2.33 -23.10
CA SER A 2 2.13 1.57 -22.49
C SER A 2 2.72 0.46 -21.63
N PHE A 3 2.09 0.19 -20.47
CA PHE A 3 2.47 -0.89 -19.55
C PHE A 3 1.48 -2.07 -19.62
N ASP A 4 0.76 -2.21 -20.74
CA ASP A 4 -0.27 -3.22 -20.96
C ASP A 4 0.18 -4.68 -20.80
N GLN A 5 1.49 -4.93 -20.88
CA GLN A 5 2.09 -6.24 -20.66
C GLN A 5 2.55 -6.47 -19.20
N LEU A 6 2.60 -5.42 -18.34
CA LEU A 6 3.05 -5.57 -16.98
C LEU A 6 1.96 -6.16 -16.08
N ASN A 7 2.34 -7.20 -15.34
CA ASN A 7 1.53 -7.83 -14.31
C ASN A 7 2.03 -7.41 -12.92
N VAL A 8 1.17 -6.78 -12.16
CA VAL A 8 1.50 -6.19 -10.85
C VAL A 8 0.70 -6.88 -9.77
N ILE A 9 1.36 -7.36 -8.73
CA ILE A 9 0.72 -7.83 -7.51
C ILE A 9 0.89 -6.75 -6.44
N GLU A 10 -0.21 -6.30 -5.89
CA GLU A 10 -0.25 -5.29 -4.84
C GLU A 10 -0.81 -5.88 -3.55
N THR A 11 -0.06 -5.74 -2.46
CA THR A 11 -0.52 -6.02 -1.10
C THR A 11 -0.42 -4.76 -0.24
N GLY A 12 -0.78 -4.88 1.04
CA GLY A 12 -0.80 -3.70 1.89
C GLY A 12 -2.09 -2.90 1.74
N GLY A 13 -2.12 -1.75 2.38
CA GLY A 13 -3.31 -0.91 2.42
C GLY A 13 -2.95 0.55 2.66
N GLY A 14 -3.97 1.36 2.83
CA GLY A 14 -3.76 2.77 3.04
C GLY A 14 -3.82 3.58 1.76
N ILE A 15 -2.87 4.47 1.58
CA ILE A 15 -2.81 5.37 0.43
C ILE A 15 -1.58 5.07 -0.43
N ALA A 16 -0.39 5.06 0.12
CA ALA A 16 0.88 5.04 -0.62
C ALA A 16 0.98 3.87 -1.62
N GLY A 17 0.89 2.62 -1.16
CA GLY A 17 0.95 1.46 -2.06
C GLY A 17 -0.20 1.38 -3.04
N PRO A 18 -1.47 1.54 -2.58
CA PRO A 18 -2.59 1.62 -3.50
C PRO A 18 -2.47 2.71 -4.57
N LEU A 19 -1.85 3.86 -4.25
CA LEU A 19 -1.60 4.92 -5.22
C LEU A 19 -0.59 4.49 -6.29
N VAL A 20 0.49 3.81 -5.90
CA VAL A 20 1.44 3.24 -6.87
C VAL A 20 0.74 2.26 -7.81
N GLY A 21 -0.02 1.32 -7.25
CA GLY A 21 -0.78 0.38 -8.07
C GLY A 21 -1.82 1.06 -8.97
N ARG A 22 -2.43 2.17 -8.51
CA ARG A 22 -3.32 2.99 -9.32
C ARG A 22 -2.57 3.66 -10.47
N ALA A 23 -1.44 4.29 -10.21
CA ALA A 23 -0.63 4.93 -11.24
C ALA A 23 -0.18 3.93 -12.32
N LEU A 24 0.28 2.75 -11.91
CA LEU A 24 0.64 1.68 -12.85
C LEU A 24 -0.57 1.22 -13.66
N ARG A 25 -1.75 1.11 -13.04
CA ARG A 25 -3.00 0.75 -13.74
C ARG A 25 -3.41 1.81 -14.76
N ASP A 26 -3.29 3.09 -14.43
CA ASP A 26 -3.62 4.21 -15.33
C ASP A 26 -2.65 4.27 -16.53
N LEU A 27 -1.42 3.78 -16.36
CA LEU A 27 -0.44 3.58 -17.44
C LEU A 27 -0.68 2.30 -18.27
N GLY A 28 -1.68 1.50 -17.90
CA GLY A 28 -2.11 0.31 -18.66
C GLY A 28 -1.78 -1.04 -18.00
N ALA A 29 -1.01 -1.09 -16.91
CA ALA A 29 -0.62 -2.36 -16.28
C ALA A 29 -1.82 -3.17 -15.77
N ASN A 30 -1.66 -4.49 -15.72
CA ASN A 30 -2.59 -5.43 -15.11
C ASN A 30 -2.32 -5.51 -13.62
N VAL A 31 -3.09 -4.80 -12.80
CA VAL A 31 -2.87 -4.75 -11.35
C VAL A 31 -3.86 -5.62 -10.61
N VAL A 32 -3.36 -6.54 -9.81
CA VAL A 32 -4.13 -7.41 -8.92
C VAL A 32 -3.88 -7.01 -7.48
N LYS A 33 -4.93 -6.49 -6.84
CA LYS A 33 -4.94 -6.21 -5.39
C LYS A 33 -5.23 -7.47 -4.61
N LEU A 34 -4.28 -7.91 -3.80
CA LEU A 34 -4.45 -9.01 -2.88
C LEU A 34 -4.93 -8.50 -1.53
N GLU A 35 -6.07 -8.98 -1.08
CA GLU A 35 -6.70 -8.57 0.16
C GLU A 35 -7.06 -9.76 1.06
N SER A 36 -7.49 -9.48 2.28
CA SER A 36 -8.03 -10.50 3.19
C SER A 36 -9.38 -10.06 3.74
N ARG A 37 -10.38 -10.95 3.72
CA ARG A 37 -11.68 -10.69 4.36
C ARG A 37 -11.58 -10.50 5.87
N ARG A 38 -10.53 -11.03 6.51
CA ARG A 38 -10.31 -10.89 7.95
C ARG A 38 -9.62 -9.58 8.33
N ARG A 39 -8.98 -8.93 7.37
CA ARG A 39 -8.32 -7.64 7.53
C ARG A 39 -8.50 -6.85 6.25
N LEU A 40 -9.61 -6.15 6.16
CA LEU A 40 -9.90 -5.25 5.06
C LEU A 40 -8.91 -4.09 5.04
N ASP A 41 -8.68 -3.55 3.85
CA ASP A 41 -8.01 -2.26 3.70
C ASP A 41 -8.79 -1.21 4.49
N PHE A 42 -8.07 -0.37 5.25
CA PHE A 42 -8.75 0.62 6.09
C PHE A 42 -9.53 1.66 5.25
N GLY A 43 -9.16 1.87 3.99
CA GLY A 43 -9.93 2.67 3.05
C GLY A 43 -11.37 2.18 2.87
N ARG A 44 -11.61 0.88 3.10
CA ARG A 44 -12.96 0.29 3.02
C ARG A 44 -13.82 0.58 4.24
N THR A 45 -13.20 0.85 5.38
CA THR A 45 -13.89 0.94 6.68
C THR A 45 -13.89 2.35 7.25
N ARG A 46 -13.06 3.26 6.74
CA ARG A 46 -12.79 4.56 7.36
C ARG A 46 -13.93 5.57 7.23
N VAL A 47 -14.58 5.61 6.09
CA VAL A 47 -15.66 6.59 5.85
C VAL A 47 -16.75 5.95 5.00
N PRO A 48 -17.84 5.44 5.59
CA PRO A 48 -18.99 5.08 4.80
C PRO A 48 -19.62 6.35 4.18
N PRO A 49 -20.20 6.27 2.97
CA PRO A 49 -20.95 7.36 2.40
C PRO A 49 -22.10 7.78 3.32
N PRO A 50 -22.55 9.03 3.26
CA PRO A 50 -23.69 9.49 4.03
C PRO A 50 -24.90 8.55 3.87
N GLY A 51 -25.53 8.16 4.98
CA GLY A 51 -26.67 7.25 5.00
C GLY A 51 -26.33 5.76 4.79
N LYS A 52 -25.05 5.38 4.74
CA LYS A 52 -24.60 3.99 4.67
C LYS A 52 -23.92 3.56 5.96
N THR A 53 -24.10 2.30 6.33
CA THR A 53 -23.43 1.69 7.49
C THR A 53 -22.04 1.15 7.10
N SER A 54 -21.23 0.82 8.09
CA SER A 54 -19.92 0.17 7.90
C SER A 54 -19.99 -1.19 7.19
N GLU A 55 -21.17 -1.75 7.01
CA GLU A 55 -21.39 -2.99 6.26
C GLU A 55 -21.17 -2.82 4.75
N HIS A 56 -21.22 -1.59 4.24
CA HIS A 56 -21.02 -1.30 2.83
C HIS A 56 -19.54 -1.08 2.49
N VAL A 57 -18.71 -2.10 2.73
CA VAL A 57 -17.25 -2.05 2.52
C VAL A 57 -16.80 -1.73 1.08
N HIS A 58 -17.70 -1.81 0.13
CA HIS A 58 -17.44 -1.45 -1.27
C HIS A 58 -17.92 -0.03 -1.62
N ALA A 59 -18.56 0.68 -0.71
CA ALA A 59 -19.15 1.98 -0.99
C ALA A 59 -18.24 3.17 -0.60
N SER A 60 -17.05 2.91 -0.07
CA SER A 60 -16.10 3.97 0.31
C SER A 60 -15.54 4.69 -0.91
N PRO A 61 -15.66 6.03 -1.00
CA PRO A 61 -15.05 6.80 -2.09
C PRO A 61 -13.54 6.55 -2.25
N SER A 62 -12.81 6.44 -1.13
CA SER A 62 -11.37 6.18 -1.14
C SER A 62 -11.01 4.86 -1.83
N VAL A 63 -11.86 3.82 -1.69
CA VAL A 63 -11.66 2.54 -2.38
C VAL A 63 -11.86 2.70 -3.88
N HIS A 64 -12.91 3.42 -4.28
CA HIS A 64 -13.17 3.65 -5.71
C HIS A 64 -12.07 4.48 -6.35
N ASP A 65 -11.52 5.44 -5.65
CA ASP A 65 -10.42 6.25 -6.16
C ASP A 65 -9.12 5.44 -6.27
N LEU A 66 -8.66 4.84 -5.17
CA LEU A 66 -7.35 4.17 -5.11
C LEU A 66 -7.30 2.82 -5.84
N HIS A 67 -8.45 2.17 -6.03
CA HIS A 67 -8.49 0.81 -6.62
C HIS A 67 -9.25 0.72 -7.94
N ALA A 68 -9.61 1.86 -8.56
CA ALA A 68 -10.29 1.85 -9.85
C ALA A 68 -9.48 1.06 -10.90
N GLY A 69 -10.17 0.17 -11.60
CA GLY A 69 -9.60 -0.63 -12.68
C GLY A 69 -8.69 -1.78 -12.26
N LYS A 70 -8.39 -1.94 -10.97
CA LYS A 70 -7.63 -3.09 -10.47
C LYS A 70 -8.52 -4.32 -10.32
N ALA A 71 -7.97 -5.49 -10.57
CA ALA A 71 -8.59 -6.75 -10.14
C ALA A 71 -8.39 -6.94 -8.64
N SER A 72 -9.30 -7.65 -7.97
CA SER A 72 -9.21 -7.94 -6.54
C SER A 72 -9.29 -9.44 -6.29
N VAL A 73 -8.37 -9.95 -5.49
CA VAL A 73 -8.32 -11.36 -5.06
C VAL A 73 -8.25 -11.40 -3.54
N THR A 74 -9.06 -12.27 -2.95
CA THR A 74 -9.08 -12.47 -1.50
C THR A 74 -8.32 -13.71 -1.11
N VAL A 75 -7.20 -13.55 -0.38
CA VAL A 75 -6.34 -14.65 0.07
C VAL A 75 -6.03 -14.50 1.56
N ASN A 76 -6.04 -15.62 2.28
CA ASN A 76 -5.64 -15.66 3.68
C ASN A 76 -4.17 -16.10 3.81
N LEU A 77 -3.25 -15.17 3.89
CA LEU A 77 -1.80 -15.42 4.01
C LEU A 77 -1.38 -16.08 5.35
N LYS A 78 -2.31 -16.26 6.28
CA LYS A 78 -2.04 -17.05 7.51
C LYS A 78 -2.12 -18.55 7.27
N THR A 79 -2.69 -19.00 6.16
CA THR A 79 -2.75 -20.40 5.79
C THR A 79 -1.63 -20.77 4.84
N GLU A 80 -1.19 -22.03 4.86
CA GLU A 80 -0.17 -22.53 3.94
C GLU A 80 -0.64 -22.38 2.48
N LEU A 81 -1.87 -22.82 2.18
CA LEU A 81 -2.45 -22.67 0.85
C LEU A 81 -2.44 -21.19 0.38
N GLY A 82 -2.79 -20.25 1.28
CA GLY A 82 -2.79 -18.82 0.94
C GLY A 82 -1.39 -18.30 0.62
N ARG A 83 -0.37 -18.74 1.35
CA ARG A 83 1.03 -18.40 1.05
C ARG A 83 1.49 -19.01 -0.27
N THR A 84 1.13 -20.26 -0.53
CA THR A 84 1.46 -20.94 -1.80
C THR A 84 0.85 -20.20 -2.98
N ILE A 85 -0.42 -19.82 -2.92
CA ILE A 85 -1.09 -19.02 -3.95
C ILE A 85 -0.37 -17.67 -4.14
N PHE A 86 -0.02 -17.00 -3.06
CA PHE A 86 0.67 -15.71 -3.14
C PHE A 86 2.04 -15.81 -3.81
N VAL A 87 2.82 -16.81 -3.44
CA VAL A 87 4.14 -17.09 -4.05
C VAL A 87 3.98 -17.46 -5.53
N ASP A 88 2.97 -18.24 -5.89
CA ASP A 88 2.71 -18.57 -7.29
C ASP A 88 2.29 -17.34 -8.11
N MET A 89 1.51 -16.44 -7.53
CA MET A 89 1.14 -15.18 -8.18
C MET A 89 2.36 -14.27 -8.38
N THR A 90 3.21 -14.09 -7.36
CA THR A 90 4.41 -13.25 -7.46
C THR A 90 5.46 -13.84 -8.41
N SER A 91 5.53 -15.17 -8.54
CA SER A 91 6.44 -15.81 -9.49
C SER A 91 6.12 -15.53 -10.97
N LYS A 92 4.90 -15.08 -11.26
CA LYS A 92 4.40 -14.73 -12.60
C LYS A 92 4.21 -13.24 -12.81
N ALA A 93 4.55 -12.44 -11.81
CA ALA A 93 4.42 -10.98 -11.84
C ALA A 93 5.71 -10.32 -12.31
N ASP A 94 5.60 -9.13 -12.85
CA ASP A 94 6.74 -8.26 -13.18
C ASP A 94 7.06 -7.33 -12.01
N VAL A 95 6.04 -6.92 -11.26
CA VAL A 95 6.18 -6.00 -10.13
C VAL A 95 5.39 -6.51 -8.93
N TYR A 96 6.00 -6.45 -7.76
CA TYR A 96 5.34 -6.64 -6.48
C TYR A 96 5.42 -5.36 -5.65
N VAL A 97 4.28 -4.88 -5.15
CA VAL A 97 4.16 -3.66 -4.35
C VAL A 97 3.58 -3.99 -2.98
N ASP A 98 4.25 -3.56 -1.91
CA ASP A 98 3.70 -3.62 -0.56
C ASP A 98 3.96 -2.35 0.27
N THR A 99 3.16 -2.18 1.35
CA THR A 99 3.28 -1.10 2.33
C THR A 99 3.31 -1.61 3.75
N TYR A 100 3.78 -2.81 3.95
CA TYR A 100 3.87 -3.37 5.29
C TYR A 100 5.12 -2.91 6.03
N ALA A 101 5.08 -2.98 7.36
CA ALA A 101 6.26 -2.75 8.17
C ALA A 101 7.32 -3.82 7.89
N PRO A 102 8.61 -3.46 7.91
CA PRO A 102 9.71 -4.43 7.74
C PRO A 102 9.51 -5.69 8.57
N GLY A 103 9.91 -6.83 8.05
CA GLY A 103 9.78 -8.13 8.72
C GLY A 103 8.37 -8.74 8.69
N TRP A 104 7.41 -8.18 7.94
CA TRP A 104 6.07 -8.80 7.90
C TRP A 104 6.05 -10.08 7.07
N LEU A 105 6.84 -10.17 5.98
CA LEU A 105 6.95 -11.39 5.18
C LEU A 105 7.54 -12.53 6.01
N GLU A 106 8.58 -12.25 6.76
CA GLU A 106 9.23 -13.23 7.64
C GLU A 106 8.27 -13.75 8.71
N ARG A 107 7.40 -12.88 9.23
CA ARG A 107 6.35 -13.30 10.20
C ARG A 107 5.31 -14.25 9.62
N ILE A 108 5.16 -14.31 8.32
CA ILE A 108 4.28 -15.26 7.63
C ILE A 108 5.06 -16.40 6.97
N GLY A 109 6.37 -16.50 7.23
CA GLY A 109 7.24 -17.54 6.71
C GLY A 109 7.64 -17.36 5.25
N LEU A 110 7.71 -16.13 4.77
CA LEU A 110 8.18 -15.77 3.43
C LEU A 110 9.30 -14.74 3.51
N SER A 111 10.01 -14.50 2.42
CA SER A 111 10.99 -13.42 2.30
C SER A 111 11.03 -12.86 0.88
N TYR A 112 11.62 -11.69 0.71
CA TYR A 112 11.82 -11.10 -0.62
C TYR A 112 12.78 -11.96 -1.45
N GLU A 113 13.80 -12.54 -0.83
CA GLU A 113 14.76 -13.45 -1.46
C GLU A 113 14.04 -14.67 -2.04
N SER A 114 13.09 -15.24 -1.30
CA SER A 114 12.32 -16.40 -1.78
C SER A 114 11.46 -16.10 -3.01
N PHE A 115 11.06 -14.84 -3.19
CA PHE A 115 10.39 -14.41 -4.42
C PHE A 115 11.37 -14.25 -5.57
N GLN A 116 12.53 -13.63 -5.32
CA GLN A 116 13.56 -13.43 -6.33
C GLN A 116 14.22 -14.73 -6.79
N GLU A 117 14.35 -15.72 -5.92
CA GLU A 117 14.79 -17.06 -6.30
C GLU A 117 13.88 -17.73 -7.34
N ARG A 118 12.56 -17.49 -7.23
CA ARG A 118 11.56 -18.01 -8.17
C ARG A 118 11.38 -17.15 -9.40
N ASN A 119 11.58 -15.85 -9.27
CA ASN A 119 11.47 -14.88 -10.34
C ASN A 119 12.58 -13.82 -10.19
N PRO A 120 13.78 -14.06 -10.75
CA PRO A 120 14.89 -13.13 -10.66
C PRO A 120 14.65 -11.77 -11.32
N GLN A 121 13.63 -11.67 -12.17
CA GLN A 121 13.27 -10.42 -12.85
C GLN A 121 12.19 -9.61 -12.08
N LEU A 122 11.67 -10.13 -10.97
CA LEU A 122 10.65 -9.45 -10.18
C LEU A 122 11.19 -8.15 -9.60
N ILE A 123 10.54 -7.06 -9.92
CA ILE A 123 10.78 -5.76 -9.30
C ILE A 123 9.96 -5.70 -8.01
N ILE A 124 10.63 -5.50 -6.88
CA ILE A 124 9.97 -5.40 -5.57
C ILE A 124 10.03 -3.95 -5.08
N LEU A 125 8.87 -3.35 -4.87
CA LEU A 125 8.72 -2.04 -4.24
C LEU A 125 8.07 -2.22 -2.86
N SER A 126 8.86 -2.07 -1.82
CA SER A 126 8.38 -2.08 -0.44
C SER A 126 8.44 -0.67 0.14
N GLN A 127 7.29 -0.13 0.49
CA GLN A 127 7.17 1.21 1.06
C GLN A 127 6.86 1.10 2.56
N SER A 128 7.74 1.64 3.38
CA SER A 128 7.51 1.82 4.80
C SER A 128 7.93 3.23 5.22
N ALA A 129 7.38 3.72 6.32
CA ALA A 129 7.57 5.11 6.74
C ALA A 129 9.04 5.57 6.85
N TYR A 130 9.93 4.66 7.20
CA TYR A 130 11.36 4.95 7.39
C TYR A 130 12.28 4.07 6.55
N GLY A 131 11.72 3.36 5.58
CA GLY A 131 12.46 2.40 4.77
C GLY A 131 12.75 1.09 5.52
N THR A 132 13.54 0.23 4.88
CA THR A 132 13.88 -1.11 5.40
C THR A 132 15.21 -1.14 6.16
N MET A 133 15.95 -0.03 6.17
CA MET A 133 17.27 0.11 6.80
C MET A 133 17.30 1.32 7.73
N GLY A 134 18.32 1.37 8.60
CA GLY A 134 18.57 2.47 9.52
C GLY A 134 17.88 2.32 10.88
N PRO A 135 18.18 3.24 11.83
CA PRO A 135 17.79 3.10 13.24
C PRO A 135 16.29 3.23 13.50
N LYS A 136 15.54 3.79 12.55
CA LYS A 136 14.08 4.00 12.68
C LYS A 136 13.26 2.99 11.88
N ARG A 137 13.86 2.00 11.21
CA ARG A 137 13.17 1.07 10.32
C ARG A 137 11.97 0.35 10.94
N ASP A 138 12.05 0.07 12.25
CA ASP A 138 11.00 -0.65 12.97
C ASP A 138 9.92 0.28 13.56
N GLN A 139 10.09 1.60 13.41
CA GLN A 139 9.10 2.57 13.87
C GLN A 139 7.95 2.66 12.86
N ARG A 140 6.75 2.79 13.41
CA ARG A 140 5.54 3.02 12.60
C ARG A 140 5.24 4.50 12.55
N ALA A 141 4.92 4.99 11.37
CA ALA A 141 4.42 6.35 11.19
C ALA A 141 3.34 6.37 10.12
N TYR A 142 2.48 7.34 10.24
CA TYR A 142 1.55 7.77 9.18
C TYR A 142 2.02 9.13 8.65
N ALA A 143 1.48 9.56 7.52
CA ALA A 143 1.87 10.79 6.84
C ALA A 143 2.07 12.00 7.78
N PRO A 144 1.20 12.32 8.75
CA PRO A 144 1.42 13.45 9.64
C PRO A 144 2.69 13.36 10.48
N ILE A 145 3.09 12.16 10.90
CA ILE A 145 4.33 11.97 11.65
C ILE A 145 5.54 12.16 10.74
N MET A 146 5.48 11.66 9.52
CA MET A 146 6.56 11.79 8.54
C MET A 146 6.76 13.26 8.14
N THR A 147 5.69 13.99 7.88
CA THR A 147 5.74 15.41 7.52
C THR A 147 6.23 16.29 8.67
N ALA A 148 5.84 15.97 9.91
CA ALA A 148 6.35 16.66 11.09
C ALA A 148 7.87 16.44 11.28
N LEU A 149 8.35 15.21 11.15
CA LEU A 149 9.78 14.88 11.27
C LEU A 149 10.61 15.45 10.12
N ALA A 150 10.04 15.57 8.93
CA ALA A 150 10.69 16.23 7.79
C ALA A 150 10.71 17.76 7.91
N GLY A 151 10.09 18.33 8.94
CA GLY A 151 9.99 19.77 9.14
C GLY A 151 8.92 20.45 8.27
N LEU A 152 8.18 19.71 7.47
CA LEU A 152 7.19 20.25 6.54
C LEU A 152 6.06 20.97 7.29
N GLU A 153 5.67 20.48 8.47
CA GLU A 153 4.65 21.09 9.32
C GLU A 153 5.05 22.52 9.76
N SER A 154 6.33 22.81 9.92
CA SER A 154 6.81 24.13 10.32
C SER A 154 6.68 25.19 9.22
N THR A 155 6.48 24.77 7.98
CA THR A 155 6.33 25.69 6.84
C THR A 155 4.89 26.17 6.63
N VAL A 156 3.93 25.58 7.36
CA VAL A 156 2.50 25.92 7.26
C VAL A 156 2.07 26.72 8.48
N GLY A 157 1.87 28.00 8.32
CA GLY A 157 1.51 28.88 9.45
C GLY A 157 1.19 30.30 9.02
N TYR A 158 1.10 31.17 10.02
CA TYR A 158 0.86 32.58 9.83
C TYR A 158 2.20 33.36 9.82
N GLN A 159 2.17 34.58 9.29
CA GLN A 159 3.35 35.45 9.25
C GLN A 159 3.90 35.83 10.64
N ASP A 160 3.08 35.71 11.67
CA ASP A 160 3.48 35.95 13.07
C ASP A 160 4.23 34.76 13.72
N GLY A 161 4.54 33.71 12.94
CA GLY A 161 5.28 32.54 13.41
C GLY A 161 4.43 31.44 14.04
N ARG A 162 3.11 31.60 14.14
CA ARG A 162 2.23 30.53 14.61
C ARG A 162 2.08 29.45 13.53
N THR A 163 2.44 28.23 13.86
CA THR A 163 2.23 27.06 12.99
C THR A 163 0.80 26.55 13.11
N VAL A 164 0.20 26.15 11.99
CA VAL A 164 -1.18 25.66 11.92
C VAL A 164 -1.24 24.16 11.65
N SER A 165 -0.10 23.56 11.25
CA SER A 165 -0.03 22.19 10.77
C SER A 165 -0.73 21.99 9.42
N GLN A 166 -0.55 20.83 8.82
CA GLN A 166 -1.13 20.53 7.50
C GLN A 166 -2.62 20.26 7.57
N VAL A 167 -3.38 20.88 6.68
CA VAL A 167 -4.81 20.62 6.49
C VAL A 167 -5.06 19.27 5.84
N SER A 168 -4.09 18.76 5.06
CA SER A 168 -4.16 17.43 4.42
C SER A 168 -3.23 16.45 5.12
N SER A 169 -3.80 15.37 5.61
CA SER A 169 -3.07 14.34 6.37
C SER A 169 -2.25 13.37 5.53
N ALA A 170 -2.22 13.50 4.21
CA ALA A 170 -1.71 12.44 3.34
C ALA A 170 -0.50 12.86 2.46
N VAL A 171 0.08 14.04 2.66
CA VAL A 171 1.20 14.51 1.80
C VAL A 171 2.37 13.53 1.82
N GLY A 172 2.74 12.97 2.97
CA GLY A 172 3.82 11.99 3.06
C GLY A 172 3.53 10.64 2.40
N ASP A 173 2.27 10.38 2.01
CA ASP A 173 1.87 9.19 1.26
C ASP A 173 1.84 9.46 -0.27
N LEU A 174 1.91 10.73 -0.68
CA LEU A 174 1.72 11.18 -2.07
C LEU A 174 3.03 11.54 -2.78
N VAL A 175 4.14 11.67 -2.05
CA VAL A 175 5.45 12.11 -2.56
C VAL A 175 6.48 11.00 -2.47
#